data_6062f3a631b8113bd00b2142f2305cb9
#
_entry.id   6062f3a631b8113bd00b2142f2305cb9
#
_cell.length_a   1.000
_cell.length_b   1.000
_cell.length_c   1.000
_cell.angle_alpha   90.00
_cell.angle_beta   90.00
_cell.angle_gamma   90.00
#
_symmetry.space_group_name_H-M   'P 1'
#
loop_
_entity.id
_entity.type
_entity.pdbx_description
1 polymer ?
#
loop_
_entity_poly.entity_id
_entity_poly.type
_entity_poly.pdbx_seq_one_letter_code
_entity_poly.pdbx_strand_id
1 'polypeptide(L)'
;MRTPQFSGNDRGGGTVSQPEFHFNMVTEDTTLTQRWNLVCFVAWVFRTTLCTGYADCVKPLLTEDLDHVLGHTLPLWEQVRGRRVFISGGTGFFGAWLLESLAYCNRKLDTGIAATVLSRDPGAFARRMPHLASEPCIRTLQGDVRDFAFPPEEFEYVIHAAAPTSAAAASQPLELLSTLLDGTKRMLAFAKARGAKRFLLTSSGAVYGRQPQNMSHIPEDYLGRPEGLDPNAAYAEGKRVSEQMCSLYARESGIDFIIARCFTFVGPHLPLNQHFAIGNFIADALAGRNIAVRGDGTPMRSYLYGADLATWLWTMLLHESLPGSNPHVFNVGSGEAISIRDLAQVVVEELDPSLEVKVAEAPIVGGPRLQYVPDVSKADDCLGLRQSIGLREAIRRTAAWYR
;
A
#
# COMPACT_ATOMS: atom_id res chain seq x y z
N MET A 1 -23.20 50.65 -18.40
CA MET A 1 -24.37 50.46 -19.26
C MET A 1 -24.96 49.09 -19.00
N ARG A 2 -26.21 49.12 -18.49
CA ARG A 2 -27.25 48.06 -18.50
C ARG A 2 -26.95 46.66 -18.00
N THR A 3 -27.32 46.43 -16.76
CA THR A 3 -27.85 45.18 -16.19
C THR A 3 -29.22 44.84 -16.81
N PRO A 4 -29.64 43.58 -16.90
CA PRO A 4 -31.06 43.26 -16.76
C PRO A 4 -31.34 42.49 -15.42
N GLN A 5 -32.28 43.06 -14.70
CA GLN A 5 -33.10 42.36 -13.70
C GLN A 5 -34.07 41.41 -14.38
N PHE A 6 -34.34 40.27 -13.76
CA PHE A 6 -35.60 39.54 -13.94
C PHE A 6 -36.16 39.17 -12.55
N SER A 7 -37.34 39.68 -12.32
CA SER A 7 -38.25 39.44 -11.21
C SER A 7 -39.22 38.29 -11.58
N GLY A 8 -39.74 37.60 -10.57
CA GLY A 8 -41.09 37.05 -10.59
C GLY A 8 -41.24 35.64 -10.08
N ASN A 9 -41.73 35.57 -8.89
CA ASN A 9 -42.64 34.60 -8.27
C ASN A 9 -43.19 33.45 -9.16
N ASP A 10 -43.17 32.20 -8.68
CA ASP A 10 -44.46 31.63 -8.27
C ASP A 10 -44.31 30.42 -7.34
N ARG A 11 -45.29 30.24 -6.44
CA ARG A 11 -45.41 29.23 -5.40
C ARG A 11 -46.10 28.01 -6.01
N GLY A 12 -45.65 26.80 -5.66
CA GLY A 12 -46.37 25.56 -5.92
C GLY A 12 -45.93 24.46 -4.98
N GLY A 13 -46.66 24.29 -3.88
CA GLY A 13 -46.47 23.20 -2.94
C GLY A 13 -47.03 21.89 -3.55
N GLY A 14 -46.26 20.84 -3.44
CA GLY A 14 -46.65 19.48 -3.75
C GLY A 14 -46.11 18.52 -2.72
N THR A 15 -46.97 18.14 -1.80
CA THR A 15 -46.75 17.06 -0.80
C THR A 15 -46.70 15.73 -1.55
N VAL A 16 -45.60 15.00 -1.43
CA VAL A 16 -45.48 13.60 -1.86
C VAL A 16 -45.72 12.70 -0.65
N SER A 17 -46.83 11.95 -0.72
CA SER A 17 -47.25 10.96 0.24
C SER A 17 -46.35 9.71 0.19
N GLN A 18 -45.96 9.22 1.37
CA GLN A 18 -45.36 7.89 1.55
C GLN A 18 -46.41 6.77 1.39
N PRO A 19 -46.09 5.60 0.84
CA PRO A 19 -47.00 4.45 0.86
C PRO A 19 -46.92 3.73 2.21
N GLU A 20 -48.06 3.64 2.84
CA GLU A 20 -48.30 2.77 4.01
C GLU A 20 -48.36 1.30 3.54
N PHE A 21 -47.57 0.46 4.15
CA PHE A 21 -47.68 -1.00 4.02
C PHE A 21 -48.60 -1.53 5.14
N HIS A 22 -49.81 -1.97 4.77
CA HIS A 22 -50.68 -2.71 5.64
C HIS A 22 -50.25 -4.19 5.73
N PHE A 23 -49.90 -4.64 6.92
CA PHE A 23 -49.71 -6.06 7.24
C PHE A 23 -51.06 -6.65 7.71
N ASN A 24 -51.63 -7.57 6.95
CA ASN A 24 -52.72 -8.40 7.40
C ASN A 24 -52.18 -9.58 8.22
N MET A 25 -52.48 -9.61 9.50
CA MET A 25 -52.27 -10.80 10.35
C MET A 25 -53.35 -11.84 10.11
N VAL A 26 -52.94 -12.99 9.63
CA VAL A 26 -53.73 -14.22 9.71
C VAL A 26 -53.25 -15.00 10.93
N THR A 27 -54.14 -15.19 11.89
CA THR A 27 -53.92 -15.99 13.09
C THR A 27 -54.16 -17.45 12.77
N GLU A 28 -53.14 -18.31 12.81
CA GLU A 28 -53.31 -19.74 13.02
C GLU A 28 -52.31 -20.27 14.07
N ASP A 29 -52.86 -21.09 14.94
CA ASP A 29 -52.36 -21.62 16.20
C ASP A 29 -51.26 -22.67 16.00
N THR A 30 -50.05 -22.47 16.56
CA THR A 30 -49.07 -23.56 16.75
C THR A 30 -48.08 -23.25 17.86
N THR A 31 -48.34 -23.72 19.06
CA THR A 31 -47.56 -23.55 20.29
C THR A 31 -46.28 -24.41 20.40
N LEU A 32 -45.84 -25.11 19.37
CA LEU A 32 -44.67 -25.98 19.40
C LEU A 32 -43.54 -25.51 18.45
N THR A 33 -43.84 -24.76 17.41
CA THR A 33 -42.86 -24.27 16.45
C THR A 33 -42.13 -22.98 16.93
N GLN A 34 -42.71 -22.24 17.86
CA GLN A 34 -42.10 -20.99 18.36
C GLN A 34 -40.90 -21.23 19.29
N ARG A 35 -40.80 -22.37 19.97
CA ARG A 35 -39.63 -22.65 20.85
C ARG A 35 -38.36 -23.00 20.07
N TRP A 36 -38.48 -23.61 18.90
CA TRP A 36 -37.30 -23.92 18.06
C TRP A 36 -36.81 -22.74 17.26
N ASN A 37 -37.69 -21.85 16.80
CA ASN A 37 -37.33 -20.66 16.09
C ASN A 37 -36.65 -19.61 16.99
N LEU A 38 -37.02 -19.53 18.27
CA LEU A 38 -36.40 -18.62 19.22
C LEU A 38 -34.98 -19.08 19.60
N VAL A 39 -34.75 -20.40 19.73
CA VAL A 39 -33.41 -20.97 20.01
C VAL A 39 -32.49 -20.82 18.80
N CYS A 40 -32.99 -21.02 17.58
CA CYS A 40 -32.22 -20.82 16.36
C CYS A 40 -31.97 -19.32 16.09
N PHE A 41 -32.91 -18.45 16.40
CA PHE A 41 -32.73 -17.00 16.23
C PHE A 41 -31.78 -16.43 17.28
N VAL A 42 -31.85 -16.86 18.54
CA VAL A 42 -30.89 -16.46 19.58
C VAL A 42 -29.51 -17.03 19.27
N ALA A 43 -29.37 -18.27 18.79
CA ALA A 43 -28.10 -18.84 18.37
C ALA A 43 -27.54 -18.15 17.10
N TRP A 44 -28.43 -17.71 16.18
CA TRP A 44 -28.02 -16.96 14.99
C TRP A 44 -27.60 -15.51 15.35
N VAL A 45 -28.34 -14.81 16.22
CA VAL A 45 -27.99 -13.46 16.72
C VAL A 45 -26.73 -13.52 17.57
N PHE A 46 -26.54 -14.53 18.45
CA PHE A 46 -25.27 -14.69 19.19
C PHE A 46 -24.10 -15.05 18.27
N ARG A 47 -24.32 -15.81 17.20
CA ARG A 47 -23.27 -16.12 16.21
C ARG A 47 -22.93 -14.93 15.33
N THR A 48 -23.88 -14.08 14.99
CA THR A 48 -23.64 -12.84 14.23
C THR A 48 -23.09 -11.71 15.10
N THR A 49 -23.45 -11.64 16.39
CA THR A 49 -22.92 -10.60 17.30
C THR A 49 -21.51 -10.93 17.81
N LEU A 50 -21.14 -12.22 17.87
CA LEU A 50 -19.76 -12.63 18.19
C LEU A 50 -18.81 -12.59 16.97
N CYS A 51 -19.33 -12.60 15.72
CA CYS A 51 -18.51 -12.49 14.52
C CYS A 51 -18.28 -11.06 14.02
N THR A 52 -19.05 -10.08 14.48
CA THR A 52 -18.87 -8.67 14.02
C THR A 52 -17.68 -7.95 14.64
N GLY A 53 -17.02 -8.52 15.65
CA GLY A 53 -15.81 -7.96 16.26
C GLY A 53 -14.49 -8.49 15.70
N TYR A 54 -14.49 -9.57 14.89
CA TYR A 54 -13.26 -10.20 14.37
C TYR A 54 -13.09 -10.05 12.85
N ALA A 55 -14.03 -9.46 12.13
CA ALA A 55 -13.99 -9.34 10.67
C ALA A 55 -12.90 -8.40 10.14
N ASP A 56 -12.29 -7.57 11.00
CA ASP A 56 -11.27 -6.58 10.61
C ASP A 56 -9.84 -6.96 11.05
N CYS A 57 -9.65 -8.04 11.82
CA CYS A 57 -8.33 -8.44 12.31
C CYS A 57 -7.57 -9.23 11.23
N VAL A 58 -6.40 -8.73 10.85
CA VAL A 58 -5.52 -9.41 9.88
C VAL A 58 -4.56 -10.36 10.59
N LYS A 59 -4.22 -11.47 9.92
CA LYS A 59 -3.22 -12.43 10.40
C LYS A 59 -1.82 -11.81 10.38
N PRO A 60 -0.91 -12.23 11.27
CA PRO A 60 0.51 -11.95 11.13
C PRO A 60 1.10 -12.49 9.82
N LEU A 61 2.23 -11.96 9.40
CA LEU A 61 3.01 -12.50 8.28
C LEU A 61 3.45 -13.94 8.55
N LEU A 62 3.70 -14.69 7.50
CA LEU A 62 4.24 -16.03 7.59
C LEU A 62 5.65 -15.99 8.21
N THR A 63 5.93 -16.93 9.10
CA THR A 63 7.26 -17.00 9.76
C THR A 63 8.38 -17.17 8.74
N GLU A 64 8.16 -17.93 7.68
CA GLU A 64 9.13 -18.12 6.59
C GLU A 64 9.48 -16.81 5.87
N ASP A 65 8.52 -15.90 5.72
CA ASP A 65 8.75 -14.58 5.14
C ASP A 65 9.55 -13.68 6.08
N LEU A 66 9.28 -13.76 7.38
CA LEU A 66 10.04 -13.02 8.40
C LEU A 66 11.47 -13.56 8.56
N ASP A 67 11.64 -14.89 8.48
CA ASP A 67 12.97 -15.53 8.46
C ASP A 67 13.75 -15.14 7.20
N HIS A 68 13.07 -15.02 6.05
CA HIS A 68 13.67 -14.54 4.81
C HIS A 68 14.20 -13.10 4.98
N VAL A 69 13.38 -12.18 5.50
CA VAL A 69 13.83 -10.79 5.74
C VAL A 69 14.99 -10.76 6.72
N LEU A 70 14.90 -11.48 7.85
CA LEU A 70 15.98 -11.54 8.84
C LEU A 70 17.28 -12.07 8.21
N GLY A 71 17.20 -13.17 7.45
CA GLY A 71 18.37 -13.80 6.82
C GLY A 71 19.13 -12.86 5.88
N HIS A 72 18.41 -12.04 5.13
CA HIS A 72 19.03 -11.09 4.19
C HIS A 72 19.46 -9.77 4.82
N THR A 73 18.99 -9.45 6.02
CA THR A 73 19.27 -8.17 6.70
C THR A 73 20.03 -8.33 8.00
N LEU A 74 20.44 -9.55 8.35
CA LEU A 74 21.04 -9.86 9.64
C LEU A 74 22.18 -8.92 10.08
N PRO A 75 23.18 -8.59 9.22
CA PRO A 75 24.27 -7.70 9.63
C PRO A 75 23.85 -6.27 9.93
N LEU A 76 22.72 -5.83 9.37
CA LEU A 76 22.25 -4.45 9.48
C LEU A 76 21.66 -4.14 10.86
N TRP A 77 21.10 -5.14 11.54
CA TRP A 77 20.39 -4.95 12.80
C TRP A 77 21.32 -4.63 13.98
N GLU A 78 22.58 -5.05 13.92
CA GLU A 78 23.55 -4.69 14.95
C GLU A 78 23.83 -3.19 15.02
N GLN A 79 23.80 -2.51 13.88
CA GLN A 79 24.06 -1.06 13.78
C GLN A 79 22.94 -0.21 14.38
N VAL A 80 21.76 -0.79 14.53
CA VAL A 80 20.55 -0.08 14.98
C VAL A 80 20.15 -0.43 16.41
N ARG A 81 21.01 -1.09 17.17
CA ARG A 81 20.74 -1.41 18.58
C ARG A 81 20.38 -0.16 19.39
N GLY A 82 19.24 -0.23 20.08
CA GLY A 82 18.72 0.86 20.91
C GLY A 82 18.28 2.10 20.14
N ARG A 83 18.26 2.07 18.81
CA ARG A 83 17.86 3.20 17.96
C ARG A 83 16.34 3.31 17.83
N ARG A 84 15.90 4.48 17.39
CA ARG A 84 14.48 4.76 17.16
C ARG A 84 14.20 5.05 15.69
N VAL A 85 13.12 4.44 15.20
CA VAL A 85 12.60 4.65 13.86
C VAL A 85 11.24 5.32 13.94
N PHE A 86 11.02 6.39 13.19
CA PHE A 86 9.69 7.00 13.02
C PHE A 86 9.12 6.62 11.66
N ILE A 87 7.88 6.10 11.64
CA ILE A 87 7.26 5.59 10.42
C ILE A 87 5.92 6.27 10.21
N SER A 88 5.78 7.07 9.15
CA SER A 88 4.48 7.47 8.64
C SER A 88 3.98 6.45 7.61
N GLY A 89 2.66 6.17 7.58
CA GLY A 89 2.11 5.12 6.71
C GLY A 89 2.33 3.69 7.23
N GLY A 90 2.71 3.53 8.50
CA GLY A 90 2.95 2.23 9.14
C GLY A 90 1.73 1.32 9.22
N THR A 91 0.52 1.85 8.98
CA THR A 91 -0.73 1.07 8.98
C THR A 91 -1.11 0.51 7.60
N GLY A 92 -0.36 0.82 6.54
CA GLY A 92 -0.56 0.33 5.18
C GLY A 92 0.19 -0.97 4.88
N PHE A 93 0.18 -1.37 3.59
CA PHE A 93 0.88 -2.57 3.10
C PHE A 93 2.38 -2.53 3.43
N PHE A 94 3.10 -1.48 3.03
CA PHE A 94 4.52 -1.34 3.33
C PHE A 94 4.80 -1.30 4.83
N GLY A 95 3.95 -0.54 5.55
CA GLY A 95 4.10 -0.41 6.99
C GLY A 95 3.93 -1.72 7.74
N ALA A 96 3.00 -2.56 7.35
CA ALA A 96 2.81 -3.88 7.95
C ALA A 96 4.07 -4.75 7.79
N TRP A 97 4.63 -4.83 6.58
CA TRP A 97 5.86 -5.57 6.32
C TRP A 97 7.05 -5.04 7.11
N LEU A 98 7.20 -3.72 7.17
CA LEU A 98 8.29 -3.08 7.94
C LEU A 98 8.13 -3.32 9.45
N LEU A 99 6.93 -3.18 9.99
CA LEU A 99 6.71 -3.34 11.43
C LEU A 99 6.82 -4.79 11.88
N GLU A 100 6.27 -5.74 11.12
CA GLU A 100 6.34 -7.15 11.47
C GLU A 100 7.78 -7.68 11.39
N SER A 101 8.53 -7.29 10.34
CA SER A 101 9.95 -7.65 10.24
C SER A 101 10.79 -6.99 11.34
N LEU A 102 10.56 -5.70 11.67
CA LEU A 102 11.25 -5.04 12.79
C LEU A 102 10.98 -5.75 14.12
N ALA A 103 9.72 -6.03 14.43
CA ALA A 103 9.35 -6.71 15.66
C ALA A 103 9.96 -8.13 15.74
N TYR A 104 9.95 -8.85 14.61
CA TYR A 104 10.54 -10.18 14.51
C TYR A 104 12.05 -10.16 14.73
N CYS A 105 12.76 -9.29 14.02
CA CYS A 105 14.21 -9.13 14.16
C CYS A 105 14.58 -8.67 15.59
N ASN A 106 13.79 -7.75 16.17
CA ASN A 106 14.01 -7.32 17.56
C ASN A 106 13.89 -8.47 18.55
N ARG A 107 12.88 -9.33 18.43
CA ARG A 107 12.71 -10.52 19.28
C ARG A 107 13.83 -11.54 19.11
N LYS A 108 14.30 -11.74 17.89
CA LYS A 108 15.34 -12.75 17.56
C LYS A 108 16.74 -12.31 17.99
N LEU A 109 17.06 -11.02 17.90
CA LEU A 109 18.40 -10.48 18.06
C LEU A 109 18.55 -9.61 19.31
N ASP A 110 17.46 -9.37 20.03
CA ASP A 110 17.42 -8.46 21.20
C ASP A 110 18.08 -7.10 20.90
N THR A 111 17.68 -6.48 19.79
CA THR A 111 18.32 -5.24 19.34
C THR A 111 17.90 -4.01 20.15
N GLY A 112 16.78 -4.07 20.85
CA GLY A 112 16.20 -2.92 21.57
C GLY A 112 15.75 -1.77 20.65
N ILE A 113 15.65 -2.02 19.33
CA ILE A 113 15.12 -1.02 18.39
C ILE A 113 13.65 -0.73 18.66
N ALA A 114 13.24 0.53 18.58
CA ALA A 114 11.85 0.94 18.79
C ALA A 114 11.30 1.71 17.60
N ALA A 115 10.05 1.40 17.22
CA ALA A 115 9.32 2.10 16.17
C ALA A 115 8.20 2.98 16.74
N THR A 116 8.09 4.22 16.27
CA THR A 116 6.91 5.07 16.49
C THR A 116 6.16 5.22 15.19
N VAL A 117 4.89 4.83 15.18
CA VAL A 117 4.01 4.80 14.00
C VAL A 117 3.04 5.96 14.08
N LEU A 118 3.11 6.87 13.10
CA LEU A 118 2.12 7.93 12.96
C LEU A 118 0.83 7.36 12.36
N SER A 119 -0.27 7.52 13.08
CA SER A 119 -1.59 7.06 12.66
C SER A 119 -2.67 8.10 12.95
N ARG A 120 -3.59 8.33 12.01
CA ARG A 120 -4.78 9.17 12.24
C ARG A 120 -5.74 8.51 13.23
N ASP A 121 -5.81 7.18 13.24
CA ASP A 121 -6.63 6.38 14.13
C ASP A 121 -5.82 5.19 14.69
N PRO A 122 -5.14 5.38 15.85
CA PRO A 122 -4.44 4.29 16.55
C PRO A 122 -5.36 3.15 16.98
N GLY A 123 -6.63 3.46 17.29
CA GLY A 123 -7.61 2.45 17.67
C GLY A 123 -7.96 1.51 16.51
N ALA A 124 -8.13 2.05 15.30
CA ALA A 124 -8.31 1.22 14.10
C ALA A 124 -7.09 0.35 13.80
N PHE A 125 -5.87 0.89 13.98
CA PHE A 125 -4.65 0.09 13.87
C PHE A 125 -4.62 -1.06 14.86
N ALA A 126 -4.93 -0.80 16.13
CA ALA A 126 -4.94 -1.82 17.18
C ALA A 126 -6.02 -2.90 16.93
N ARG A 127 -7.19 -2.54 16.42
CA ARG A 127 -8.22 -3.51 16.03
C ARG A 127 -7.80 -4.36 14.85
N ARG A 128 -7.20 -3.75 13.83
CA ARG A 128 -6.80 -4.43 12.60
C ARG A 128 -5.55 -5.29 12.77
N MET A 129 -4.56 -4.81 13.51
CA MET A 129 -3.26 -5.46 13.72
C MET A 129 -2.93 -5.56 15.23
N PRO A 130 -3.72 -6.31 16.03
CA PRO A 130 -3.54 -6.39 17.46
C PRO A 130 -2.18 -6.98 17.85
N HIS A 131 -1.64 -7.89 17.06
CA HIS A 131 -0.31 -8.47 17.24
C HIS A 131 0.80 -7.42 17.18
N LEU A 132 0.70 -6.43 16.28
CA LEU A 132 1.66 -5.31 16.20
C LEU A 132 1.41 -4.25 17.28
N ALA A 133 0.15 -3.96 17.57
CA ALA A 133 -0.20 -2.96 18.59
C ALA A 133 0.20 -3.39 20.01
N SER A 134 0.35 -4.69 20.25
CA SER A 134 0.81 -5.26 21.53
C SER A 134 2.33 -5.44 21.62
N GLU A 135 3.08 -5.22 20.55
CA GLU A 135 4.54 -5.35 20.56
C GLU A 135 5.19 -4.21 21.38
N PRO A 136 6.00 -4.53 22.40
CA PRO A 136 6.60 -3.50 23.24
C PRO A 136 7.51 -2.51 22.51
N CYS A 137 8.09 -2.93 21.38
CA CYS A 137 8.96 -2.08 20.55
C CYS A 137 8.17 -1.19 19.56
N ILE A 138 6.84 -1.28 19.51
CA ILE A 138 6.00 -0.50 18.61
C ILE A 138 5.08 0.42 19.41
N ARG A 139 5.17 1.71 19.18
CA ARG A 139 4.30 2.73 19.75
C ARG A 139 3.56 3.47 18.65
N THR A 140 2.29 3.78 18.85
CA THR A 140 1.53 4.64 17.95
C THR A 140 1.51 6.08 18.47
N LEU A 141 1.62 7.03 17.53
CA LEU A 141 1.38 8.46 17.75
C LEU A 141 0.16 8.88 16.95
N GLN A 142 -0.83 9.46 17.62
CA GLN A 142 -2.01 9.98 16.91
C GLN A 142 -1.68 11.29 16.22
N GLY A 143 -2.06 11.42 14.94
CA GLY A 143 -1.90 12.64 14.16
C GLY A 143 -2.06 12.45 12.66
N ASP A 144 -2.35 13.53 11.96
CA ASP A 144 -2.29 13.61 10.50
C ASP A 144 -0.85 13.94 10.08
N VAL A 145 -0.41 13.36 8.97
CA VAL A 145 0.97 13.56 8.47
C VAL A 145 1.27 15.02 8.14
N ARG A 146 0.24 15.82 7.89
CA ARG A 146 0.36 17.25 7.52
C ARG A 146 0.63 18.18 8.71
N ASP A 147 0.21 17.80 9.93
CA ASP A 147 0.21 18.73 11.08
C ASP A 147 0.50 18.09 12.45
N PHE A 148 0.84 16.78 12.51
CA PHE A 148 1.08 16.10 13.78
C PHE A 148 2.05 16.85 14.70
N ALA A 149 1.82 16.77 16.01
CA ALA A 149 2.73 17.30 17.01
C ALA A 149 4.02 16.48 17.04
N PHE A 150 5.17 17.13 17.01
CA PHE A 150 6.45 16.43 17.06
C PHE A 150 6.68 15.87 18.47
N PRO A 151 6.82 14.54 18.61
CA PRO A 151 7.19 13.93 19.88
C PRO A 151 8.57 14.43 20.32
N PRO A 152 8.85 14.51 21.64
CA PRO A 152 10.07 15.14 22.13
C PRO A 152 11.35 14.31 21.90
N GLU A 153 11.21 13.01 21.67
CA GLU A 153 12.31 12.08 21.49
C GLU A 153 13.05 12.32 20.17
N GLU A 154 14.32 11.96 20.12
CA GLU A 154 15.13 11.90 18.91
C GLU A 154 14.83 10.61 18.13
N PHE A 155 14.96 10.68 16.80
CA PHE A 155 14.77 9.54 15.90
C PHE A 155 15.89 9.51 14.86
N GLU A 156 16.74 8.52 14.96
CA GLU A 156 17.86 8.36 14.02
C GLU A 156 17.42 8.02 12.61
N TYR A 157 16.26 7.33 12.47
CA TYR A 157 15.74 6.88 11.21
C TYR A 157 14.29 7.34 11.03
N VAL A 158 13.98 7.84 9.84
CA VAL A 158 12.62 8.27 9.48
C VAL A 158 12.21 7.60 8.17
N ILE A 159 11.06 6.93 8.17
CA ILE A 159 10.45 6.36 6.96
C ILE A 159 9.16 7.14 6.67
N HIS A 160 9.12 7.77 5.50
CA HIS A 160 7.92 8.44 5.01
C HIS A 160 7.24 7.58 3.94
N ALA A 161 6.31 6.72 4.39
CA ALA A 161 5.52 5.84 3.54
C ALA A 161 4.02 6.21 3.51
N ALA A 162 3.63 7.32 4.14
CA ALA A 162 2.26 7.80 4.09
C ALA A 162 1.94 8.39 2.71
N ALA A 163 1.12 7.68 1.96
CA ALA A 163 0.55 8.17 0.71
C ALA A 163 -0.84 7.57 0.52
N PRO A 164 -1.87 8.37 0.20
CA PRO A 164 -3.17 7.84 -0.16
C PRO A 164 -3.09 7.17 -1.53
N THR A 165 -3.30 5.84 -1.59
CA THR A 165 -3.21 5.05 -2.83
C THR A 165 -4.52 4.38 -3.21
N SER A 166 -5.62 4.66 -2.49
CA SER A 166 -6.93 4.10 -2.78
C SER A 166 -7.61 4.81 -3.97
N ALA A 167 -8.55 4.13 -4.63
CA ALA A 167 -9.38 4.74 -5.67
C ALA A 167 -10.18 5.96 -5.14
N ALA A 168 -10.60 5.92 -3.86
CA ALA A 168 -11.26 7.05 -3.21
C ALA A 168 -10.33 8.27 -3.08
N ALA A 169 -9.04 8.06 -2.80
CA ALA A 169 -8.08 9.15 -2.78
C ALA A 169 -7.81 9.71 -4.19
N ALA A 170 -7.74 8.85 -5.19
CA ALA A 170 -7.57 9.27 -6.59
C ALA A 170 -8.73 10.13 -7.11
N SER A 171 -9.95 9.95 -6.57
CA SER A 171 -11.11 10.78 -6.92
C SER A 171 -11.08 12.18 -6.27
N GLN A 172 -10.12 12.47 -5.39
CA GLN A 172 -9.94 13.75 -4.71
C GLN A 172 -8.52 14.28 -4.93
N PRO A 173 -8.14 14.67 -6.16
CA PRO A 173 -6.75 14.95 -6.52
C PRO A 173 -6.12 16.14 -5.76
N LEU A 174 -6.90 17.14 -5.39
CA LEU A 174 -6.39 18.27 -4.58
C LEU A 174 -6.06 17.85 -3.15
N GLU A 175 -6.88 17.03 -2.50
CA GLU A 175 -6.64 16.51 -1.16
C GLU A 175 -5.45 15.51 -1.18
N LEU A 176 -5.37 14.71 -2.23
CA LEU A 176 -4.25 13.82 -2.47
C LEU A 176 -2.94 14.61 -2.57
N LEU A 177 -2.94 15.67 -3.37
CA LEU A 177 -1.76 16.53 -3.58
C LEU A 177 -1.35 17.23 -2.28
N SER A 178 -2.30 17.83 -1.53
CA SER A 178 -2.04 18.41 -0.21
C SER A 178 -1.43 17.39 0.75
N THR A 179 -2.00 16.18 0.83
CA THR A 179 -1.45 15.12 1.70
C THR A 179 -0.01 14.76 1.34
N LEU A 180 0.31 14.67 0.05
CA LEU A 180 1.67 14.37 -0.41
C LEU A 180 2.64 15.52 -0.11
N LEU A 181 2.27 16.75 -0.44
CA LEU A 181 3.17 17.91 -0.33
C LEU A 181 3.34 18.38 1.12
N ASP A 182 2.22 18.67 1.81
CA ASP A 182 2.26 19.18 3.18
C ASP A 182 2.77 18.08 4.13
N GLY A 183 2.37 16.82 3.88
CA GLY A 183 2.87 15.66 4.62
C GLY A 183 4.38 15.50 4.46
N THR A 184 4.92 15.55 3.25
CA THR A 184 6.36 15.47 3.02
C THR A 184 7.09 16.63 3.68
N LYS A 185 6.59 17.86 3.51
CA LYS A 185 7.18 19.06 4.16
C LYS A 185 7.22 18.90 5.68
N ARG A 186 6.12 18.43 6.28
CA ARG A 186 6.04 18.19 7.74
C ARG A 186 7.01 17.13 8.21
N MET A 187 7.11 16.01 7.48
CA MET A 187 8.04 14.91 7.80
C MET A 187 9.51 15.32 7.68
N LEU A 188 9.86 16.13 6.70
CA LEU A 188 11.22 16.67 6.53
C LEU A 188 11.58 17.63 7.68
N ALA A 189 10.67 18.53 8.03
CA ALA A 189 10.85 19.43 9.18
C ALA A 189 11.00 18.63 10.50
N PHE A 190 10.19 17.59 10.68
CA PHE A 190 10.28 16.66 11.80
C PHE A 190 11.65 15.97 11.85
N ALA A 191 12.10 15.36 10.75
CA ALA A 191 13.38 14.66 10.67
C ALA A 191 14.54 15.59 11.07
N LYS A 192 14.56 16.82 10.56
CA LYS A 192 15.57 17.83 10.92
C LYS A 192 15.49 18.20 12.40
N ALA A 193 14.28 18.43 12.93
CA ALA A 193 14.07 18.84 14.33
C ALA A 193 14.36 17.74 15.34
N ARG A 194 14.35 16.47 14.94
CA ARG A 194 14.54 15.29 15.81
C ARG A 194 15.84 14.53 15.54
N GLY A 195 16.80 15.17 14.88
CA GLY A 195 18.15 14.66 14.75
C GLY A 195 18.27 13.41 13.88
N ALA A 196 17.40 13.26 12.86
CA ALA A 196 17.45 12.13 11.97
C ALA A 196 18.80 12.09 11.22
N LYS A 197 19.38 10.90 11.18
CA LYS A 197 20.57 10.63 10.36
C LYS A 197 20.19 10.23 8.95
N ARG A 198 19.07 9.48 8.82
CA ARG A 198 18.56 9.00 7.53
C ARG A 198 17.07 9.17 7.41
N PHE A 199 16.65 9.50 6.19
CA PHE A 199 15.27 9.68 5.81
C PHE A 199 14.98 8.88 4.53
N LEU A 200 14.09 7.91 4.60
CA LEU A 200 13.63 7.14 3.46
C LEU A 200 12.25 7.61 3.03
N LEU A 201 12.16 8.08 1.78
CA LEU A 201 10.91 8.40 1.10
C LEU A 201 10.49 7.22 0.22
N THR A 202 9.32 6.63 0.45
CA THR A 202 8.72 5.77 -0.55
C THR A 202 8.09 6.62 -1.65
N SER A 203 8.83 6.83 -2.72
CA SER A 203 8.37 7.47 -3.94
C SER A 203 7.66 6.43 -4.83
N SER A 204 7.54 6.69 -6.11
CA SER A 204 6.84 5.81 -7.04
C SER A 204 7.47 5.86 -8.42
N GLY A 205 7.48 4.74 -9.15
CA GLY A 205 7.82 4.74 -10.56
C GLY A 205 6.89 5.60 -11.43
N ALA A 206 5.73 6.02 -10.90
CA ALA A 206 4.84 6.97 -11.58
C ALA A 206 5.51 8.33 -11.86
N VAL A 207 6.56 8.69 -11.13
CA VAL A 207 7.35 9.92 -11.34
C VAL A 207 7.96 10.00 -12.75
N TYR A 208 8.19 8.86 -13.39
CA TYR A 208 8.73 8.78 -14.74
C TYR A 208 7.70 9.09 -15.83
N GLY A 209 6.41 9.09 -15.48
CA GLY A 209 5.35 9.18 -16.46
C GLY A 209 5.24 7.90 -17.30
N ARG A 210 4.86 8.07 -18.57
CA ARG A 210 4.68 6.93 -19.48
C ARG A 210 6.02 6.38 -19.94
N GLN A 211 6.23 5.08 -19.74
CA GLN A 211 7.43 4.39 -20.24
C GLN A 211 7.45 4.37 -21.77
N PRO A 212 8.56 4.80 -22.42
CA PRO A 212 8.71 4.72 -23.87
C PRO A 212 8.66 3.29 -24.38
N GLN A 213 8.11 3.09 -25.59
CA GLN A 213 7.97 1.75 -26.16
C GLN A 213 9.27 1.04 -26.51
N ASN A 214 10.31 1.83 -26.82
CA ASN A 214 11.66 1.34 -27.11
C ASN A 214 12.50 1.11 -25.85
N MET A 215 11.93 1.33 -24.67
CA MET A 215 12.60 1.15 -23.38
C MET A 215 11.94 -0.02 -22.64
N SER A 216 12.62 -1.15 -22.51
CA SER A 216 12.08 -2.34 -21.83
C SER A 216 11.98 -2.16 -20.31
N HIS A 217 12.94 -1.45 -19.69
CA HIS A 217 13.04 -1.17 -18.27
C HIS A 217 13.41 0.27 -18.05
N ILE A 218 12.84 0.92 -17.04
CA ILE A 218 13.09 2.34 -16.73
C ILE A 218 14.25 2.45 -15.74
N PRO A 219 15.40 3.02 -16.11
CA PRO A 219 16.49 3.28 -15.17
C PRO A 219 16.26 4.57 -14.36
N GLU A 220 17.01 4.73 -13.24
CA GLU A 220 16.84 5.87 -12.35
C GLU A 220 17.20 7.22 -12.96
N ASP A 221 18.07 7.25 -13.96
CA ASP A 221 18.50 8.43 -14.68
C ASP A 221 17.57 8.85 -15.83
N TYR A 222 16.53 8.07 -16.12
CA TYR A 222 15.53 8.46 -17.11
C TYR A 222 14.78 9.73 -16.69
N LEU A 223 14.85 10.77 -17.52
CA LEU A 223 14.29 12.09 -17.27
C LEU A 223 12.81 12.23 -17.71
N GLY A 224 12.07 11.14 -17.72
CA GLY A 224 10.65 11.17 -18.04
C GLY A 224 9.83 12.00 -17.04
N ARG A 225 8.59 12.31 -17.43
CA ARG A 225 7.66 13.05 -16.58
C ARG A 225 6.22 12.61 -16.84
N PRO A 226 5.32 12.77 -15.86
CA PRO A 226 3.87 12.65 -16.06
C PRO A 226 3.34 13.68 -17.07
N GLU A 227 2.14 13.45 -17.59
CA GLU A 227 1.42 14.45 -18.39
C GLU A 227 0.98 15.62 -17.50
N GLY A 228 1.64 16.76 -17.65
CA GLY A 228 1.67 17.84 -16.67
C GLY A 228 0.35 18.58 -16.37
N LEU A 229 -0.69 18.46 -17.19
CA LEU A 229 -2.00 19.07 -16.94
C LEU A 229 -3.13 18.04 -16.82
N ASP A 230 -2.80 16.74 -16.82
CA ASP A 230 -3.76 15.69 -16.54
C ASP A 230 -4.08 15.64 -15.03
N PRO A 231 -5.34 15.84 -14.61
CA PRO A 231 -5.73 15.69 -13.19
C PRO A 231 -5.35 14.31 -12.60
N ASN A 232 -5.27 13.27 -13.42
CA ASN A 232 -4.84 11.93 -12.99
C ASN A 232 -3.34 11.86 -12.68
N ALA A 233 -2.55 12.84 -13.11
CA ALA A 233 -1.12 12.92 -12.78
C ALA A 233 -0.84 13.45 -11.37
N ALA A 234 -1.84 13.90 -10.60
CA ALA A 234 -1.66 14.52 -9.28
C ALA A 234 -0.81 13.68 -8.32
N TYR A 235 -1.00 12.35 -8.29
CA TYR A 235 -0.17 11.45 -7.48
C TYR A 235 1.29 11.47 -7.93
N ALA A 236 1.53 11.32 -9.20
CA ALA A 236 2.88 11.26 -9.77
C ALA A 236 3.62 12.59 -9.61
N GLU A 237 2.95 13.71 -9.88
CA GLU A 237 3.52 15.05 -9.68
C GLU A 237 3.77 15.34 -8.20
N GLY A 238 2.84 14.97 -7.30
CA GLY A 238 3.05 15.10 -5.86
C GLY A 238 4.29 14.33 -5.38
N LYS A 239 4.53 13.11 -5.88
CA LYS A 239 5.74 12.33 -5.57
C LYS A 239 7.00 12.99 -6.15
N ARG A 240 6.96 13.53 -7.37
CA ARG A 240 8.09 14.29 -7.95
C ARG A 240 8.47 15.50 -7.10
N VAL A 241 7.49 16.28 -6.66
CA VAL A 241 7.74 17.42 -5.77
C VAL A 241 8.28 16.96 -4.42
N SER A 242 7.79 15.84 -3.88
CA SER A 242 8.31 15.23 -2.64
C SER A 242 9.80 14.85 -2.79
N GLU A 243 10.21 14.24 -3.91
CA GLU A 243 11.62 13.97 -4.21
C GLU A 243 12.45 15.25 -4.28
N GLN A 244 11.92 16.30 -4.94
CA GLN A 244 12.60 17.60 -5.02
C GLN A 244 12.77 18.24 -3.64
N MET A 245 11.76 18.14 -2.75
CA MET A 245 11.89 18.62 -1.37
C MET A 245 13.01 17.87 -0.62
N CYS A 246 13.11 16.53 -0.76
CA CYS A 246 14.22 15.76 -0.18
C CYS A 246 15.58 16.27 -0.68
N SER A 247 15.71 16.54 -1.98
CA SER A 247 16.93 17.08 -2.57
C SER A 247 17.32 18.46 -2.00
N LEU A 248 16.34 19.33 -1.77
CA LEU A 248 16.59 20.64 -1.15
C LEU A 248 17.05 20.50 0.31
N TYR A 249 16.38 19.64 1.09
CA TYR A 249 16.76 19.38 2.48
C TYR A 249 18.12 18.68 2.62
N ALA A 250 18.50 17.81 1.68
CA ALA A 250 19.81 17.16 1.66
C ALA A 250 20.97 18.17 1.65
N ARG A 251 20.79 19.30 0.99
CA ARG A 251 21.79 20.37 0.90
C ARG A 251 21.97 21.16 2.21
N GLU A 252 20.98 21.12 3.10
CA GLU A 252 20.91 22.04 4.26
C GLU A 252 20.93 21.31 5.60
N SER A 253 20.66 20.01 5.66
CA SER A 253 20.40 19.32 6.92
C SER A 253 21.46 18.33 7.36
N GLY A 254 22.34 17.90 6.47
CA GLY A 254 23.30 16.81 6.74
C GLY A 254 22.63 15.42 6.93
N ILE A 255 21.34 15.31 6.61
CA ILE A 255 20.59 14.03 6.63
C ILE A 255 20.86 13.29 5.33
N ASP A 256 21.10 11.98 5.41
CA ASP A 256 21.12 11.09 4.25
C ASP A 256 19.70 10.78 3.79
N PHE A 257 19.34 11.19 2.57
CA PHE A 257 18.05 10.95 1.97
C PHE A 257 18.08 9.78 1.01
N ILE A 258 17.16 8.85 1.20
CA ILE A 258 16.94 7.71 0.32
C ILE A 258 15.58 7.87 -0.35
N ILE A 259 15.54 7.81 -1.66
CA ILE A 259 14.33 7.87 -2.47
C ILE A 259 14.12 6.50 -3.11
N ALA A 260 13.16 5.75 -2.58
CA ALA A 260 12.76 4.44 -3.11
C ALA A 260 11.60 4.64 -4.11
N ARG A 261 11.87 4.59 -5.41
CA ARG A 261 10.86 4.67 -6.48
C ARG A 261 10.19 3.30 -6.63
N CYS A 262 9.11 3.12 -5.89
CA CYS A 262 8.37 1.87 -5.79
C CYS A 262 7.48 1.64 -7.02
N PHE A 263 7.50 0.40 -7.56
CA PHE A 263 6.69 -0.02 -8.71
C PHE A 263 5.46 -0.81 -8.28
N THR A 264 5.39 -2.10 -8.55
CA THR A 264 4.24 -2.92 -8.19
C THR A 264 4.65 -4.11 -7.32
N PHE A 265 3.76 -4.48 -6.42
CA PHE A 265 4.02 -5.45 -5.37
C PHE A 265 2.89 -6.47 -5.24
N VAL A 266 3.21 -7.60 -4.60
CA VAL A 266 2.27 -8.65 -4.23
C VAL A 266 2.67 -9.24 -2.88
N GLY A 267 1.71 -9.69 -2.09
CA GLY A 267 1.97 -10.29 -0.78
C GLY A 267 0.83 -10.15 0.21
N PRO A 268 0.94 -10.75 1.38
CA PRO A 268 0.10 -10.49 2.54
C PRO A 268 -0.12 -9.00 2.80
N HIS A 269 -1.27 -8.64 3.32
CA HIS A 269 -1.73 -7.26 3.54
C HIS A 269 -2.02 -6.43 2.26
N LEU A 270 -1.77 -6.93 1.04
CA LEU A 270 -2.21 -6.25 -0.17
C LEU A 270 -3.73 -6.33 -0.29
N PRO A 271 -4.46 -5.20 -0.35
CA PRO A 271 -5.92 -5.27 -0.53
C PRO A 271 -6.27 -5.95 -1.86
N LEU A 272 -6.98 -7.10 -1.80
CA LEU A 272 -7.30 -7.90 -2.99
C LEU A 272 -8.46 -7.33 -3.82
N ASN A 273 -9.24 -6.38 -3.29
CA ASN A 273 -10.46 -5.83 -3.90
C ASN A 273 -10.28 -4.39 -4.40
N GLN A 274 -9.06 -3.98 -4.70
CA GLN A 274 -8.76 -2.63 -5.19
C GLN A 274 -8.37 -2.65 -6.69
N HIS A 275 -7.78 -1.55 -7.17
CA HIS A 275 -7.41 -1.36 -8.57
C HIS A 275 -6.16 -2.15 -9.04
N PHE A 276 -5.63 -3.07 -8.22
CA PHE A 276 -4.46 -3.88 -8.57
C PHE A 276 -4.88 -5.19 -9.23
N ALA A 277 -4.48 -5.41 -10.49
CA ALA A 277 -4.85 -6.59 -11.26
C ALA A 277 -4.52 -7.90 -10.52
N ILE A 278 -3.28 -8.03 -10.01
CA ILE A 278 -2.85 -9.24 -9.30
C ILE A 278 -3.69 -9.55 -8.05
N GLY A 279 -4.08 -8.51 -7.27
CA GLY A 279 -4.94 -8.68 -6.12
C GLY A 279 -6.33 -9.20 -6.52
N ASN A 280 -6.94 -8.59 -7.55
CA ASN A 280 -8.25 -9.01 -8.05
C ASN A 280 -8.21 -10.44 -8.59
N PHE A 281 -7.17 -10.82 -9.35
CA PHE A 281 -7.03 -12.17 -9.89
C PHE A 281 -6.88 -13.23 -8.77
N ILE A 282 -6.07 -12.94 -7.76
CA ILE A 282 -5.95 -13.82 -6.58
C ILE A 282 -7.29 -13.92 -5.86
N ALA A 283 -8.03 -12.80 -5.66
CA ALA A 283 -9.34 -12.81 -5.03
C ALA A 283 -10.37 -13.64 -5.82
N ASP A 284 -10.38 -13.51 -7.15
CA ASP A 284 -11.28 -14.29 -8.01
C ASP A 284 -10.96 -15.79 -7.91
N ALA A 285 -9.68 -16.16 -8.01
CA ALA A 285 -9.25 -17.55 -7.89
C ALA A 285 -9.57 -18.15 -6.51
N LEU A 286 -9.32 -17.42 -5.41
CA LEU A 286 -9.67 -17.85 -4.05
C LEU A 286 -11.18 -18.06 -3.85
N ALA A 287 -11.99 -17.34 -4.60
CA ALA A 287 -13.45 -17.46 -4.58
C ALA A 287 -14.00 -18.47 -5.61
N GLY A 288 -13.14 -19.21 -6.32
CA GLY A 288 -13.55 -20.17 -7.36
C GLY A 288 -14.21 -19.51 -8.58
N ARG A 289 -13.88 -18.25 -8.87
CA ARG A 289 -14.42 -17.50 -10.01
C ARG A 289 -13.42 -17.43 -11.16
N ASN A 290 -13.92 -17.52 -12.39
CA ASN A 290 -13.11 -17.26 -13.58
C ASN A 290 -12.50 -15.86 -13.52
N ILE A 291 -11.26 -15.72 -14.01
CA ILE A 291 -10.53 -14.44 -14.00
C ILE A 291 -10.93 -13.61 -15.20
N ALA A 292 -11.44 -12.39 -14.95
CA ALA A 292 -11.79 -11.43 -15.96
C ALA A 292 -10.68 -10.38 -16.17
N VAL A 293 -9.99 -10.43 -17.30
CA VAL A 293 -9.03 -9.41 -17.72
C VAL A 293 -9.79 -8.31 -18.46
N ARG A 294 -9.80 -7.10 -17.86
CA ARG A 294 -10.39 -5.91 -18.49
C ARG A 294 -9.43 -5.39 -19.56
N GLY A 295 -9.96 -5.01 -20.74
CA GLY A 295 -9.15 -4.61 -21.88
C GLY A 295 -8.51 -5.81 -22.59
N ASP A 296 -7.42 -5.57 -23.34
CA ASP A 296 -6.78 -6.55 -24.23
C ASP A 296 -5.72 -7.45 -23.55
N GLY A 297 -5.38 -7.18 -22.30
CA GLY A 297 -4.40 -7.93 -21.51
C GLY A 297 -2.94 -7.72 -21.92
N THR A 298 -2.63 -6.82 -22.86
CA THR A 298 -1.26 -6.55 -23.34
C THR A 298 -0.38 -5.69 -22.44
N PRO A 299 -0.90 -4.85 -21.51
CA PRO A 299 -0.04 -4.04 -20.64
C PRO A 299 0.95 -4.89 -19.86
N MET A 300 2.22 -4.42 -19.84
CA MET A 300 3.31 -5.10 -19.14
C MET A 300 3.51 -4.50 -17.75
N ARG A 301 3.66 -5.37 -16.75
CA ARG A 301 3.96 -5.04 -15.35
C ARG A 301 5.02 -5.98 -14.82
N SER A 302 5.53 -5.68 -13.64
CA SER A 302 6.37 -6.60 -12.86
C SER A 302 5.91 -6.58 -11.40
N TYR A 303 6.21 -7.60 -10.62
CA TYR A 303 5.70 -7.71 -9.25
C TYR A 303 6.81 -8.19 -8.31
N LEU A 304 7.14 -7.37 -7.31
CA LEU A 304 8.06 -7.74 -6.24
C LEU A 304 7.26 -8.23 -5.03
N TYR A 305 7.71 -9.33 -4.41
CA TYR A 305 7.06 -9.86 -3.22
C TYR A 305 7.33 -9.00 -1.98
N GLY A 306 6.40 -9.00 -1.02
CA GLY A 306 6.49 -8.16 0.18
C GLY A 306 7.69 -8.42 1.06
N ALA A 307 8.20 -9.67 1.13
CA ALA A 307 9.43 -9.98 1.88
C ALA A 307 10.66 -9.36 1.23
N ASP A 308 10.79 -9.43 -0.10
CA ASP A 308 11.86 -8.75 -0.83
C ASP A 308 11.73 -7.22 -0.69
N LEU A 309 10.51 -6.68 -0.77
CA LEU A 309 10.27 -5.25 -0.53
C LEU A 309 10.79 -4.81 0.86
N ALA A 310 10.43 -5.54 1.92
CA ALA A 310 10.89 -5.23 3.28
C ALA A 310 12.42 -5.33 3.40
N THR A 311 13.01 -6.37 2.83
CA THR A 311 14.47 -6.56 2.75
C THR A 311 15.13 -5.36 2.09
N TRP A 312 14.61 -4.92 0.93
CA TRP A 312 15.19 -3.82 0.17
C TRP A 312 15.09 -2.48 0.92
N LEU A 313 13.91 -2.18 1.49
CA LEU A 313 13.72 -0.92 2.22
C LEU A 313 14.59 -0.85 3.49
N TRP A 314 14.71 -1.96 4.24
CA TRP A 314 15.59 -2.02 5.40
C TRP A 314 17.06 -1.91 4.99
N THR A 315 17.48 -2.60 3.93
CA THR A 315 18.86 -2.49 3.45
C THR A 315 19.16 -1.05 3.01
N MET A 316 18.32 -0.43 2.22
CA MET A 316 18.50 0.97 1.80
C MET A 316 18.59 1.92 3.00
N LEU A 317 17.73 1.74 4.01
CA LEU A 317 17.73 2.60 5.19
C LEU A 317 18.96 2.39 6.10
N LEU A 318 19.41 1.15 6.25
CA LEU A 318 20.39 0.76 7.27
C LEU A 318 21.80 0.51 6.74
N HIS A 319 22.02 0.45 5.42
CA HIS A 319 23.34 0.21 4.84
C HIS A 319 24.32 1.31 5.24
N GLU A 320 25.54 0.96 5.69
CA GLU A 320 26.52 1.89 6.28
C GLU A 320 26.85 3.07 5.35
N SER A 321 27.10 2.81 4.08
CA SER A 321 27.40 3.83 3.09
C SER A 321 26.61 3.59 1.81
N LEU A 322 25.93 4.63 1.33
CA LEU A 322 25.19 4.58 0.09
C LEU A 322 26.03 5.19 -1.04
N PRO A 323 26.03 4.60 -2.25
CA PRO A 323 26.80 5.11 -3.37
C PRO A 323 26.18 6.38 -3.96
N GLY A 324 27.01 7.20 -4.57
CA GLY A 324 26.60 8.40 -5.29
C GLY A 324 26.37 9.62 -4.40
N SER A 325 25.58 10.56 -4.88
CA SER A 325 25.29 11.81 -4.19
C SER A 325 23.96 11.73 -3.42
N ASN A 326 23.87 12.42 -2.31
CA ASN A 326 22.64 12.62 -1.56
C ASN A 326 21.69 13.62 -2.30
N PRO A 327 20.43 13.30 -2.59
CA PRO A 327 19.72 12.06 -2.22
C PRO A 327 20.09 10.85 -3.08
N HIS A 328 20.04 9.66 -2.45
CA HIS A 328 20.28 8.38 -3.10
C HIS A 328 18.96 7.84 -3.68
N VAL A 329 18.88 7.66 -4.98
CA VAL A 329 17.66 7.24 -5.68
C VAL A 329 17.82 5.81 -6.15
N PHE A 330 16.83 4.94 -5.83
CA PHE A 330 16.77 3.55 -6.29
C PHE A 330 15.37 3.19 -6.77
N ASN A 331 15.28 2.46 -7.86
CA ASN A 331 14.08 1.76 -8.23
C ASN A 331 13.86 0.54 -7.31
N VAL A 332 12.62 0.35 -6.87
CA VAL A 332 12.22 -0.78 -6.01
C VAL A 332 11.09 -1.53 -6.70
N GLY A 333 11.38 -2.74 -7.14
CA GLY A 333 10.43 -3.56 -7.90
C GLY A 333 11.11 -4.81 -8.45
N SER A 334 10.39 -5.54 -9.28
CA SER A 334 10.92 -6.67 -10.04
C SER A 334 11.32 -6.21 -11.44
N GLY A 335 12.42 -6.73 -11.97
CA GLY A 335 12.78 -6.60 -13.38
C GLY A 335 12.06 -7.62 -14.29
N GLU A 336 11.31 -8.56 -13.74
CA GLU A 336 10.62 -9.61 -14.52
C GLU A 336 9.30 -9.10 -15.08
N ALA A 337 9.29 -8.71 -16.34
CA ALA A 337 8.11 -8.19 -17.01
C ALA A 337 7.12 -9.30 -17.37
N ILE A 338 5.83 -9.09 -17.08
CA ILE A 338 4.74 -10.01 -17.43
C ILE A 338 3.54 -9.22 -17.98
N SER A 339 2.85 -9.74 -19.01
CA SER A 339 1.60 -9.15 -19.47
C SER A 339 0.46 -9.41 -18.47
N ILE A 340 -0.56 -8.56 -18.47
CA ILE A 340 -1.74 -8.76 -17.60
C ILE A 340 -2.46 -10.07 -17.95
N ARG A 341 -2.48 -10.47 -19.24
CA ARG A 341 -3.03 -11.75 -19.69
C ARG A 341 -2.23 -12.93 -19.10
N ASP A 342 -0.90 -12.91 -19.25
CA ASP A 342 -0.04 -13.99 -18.77
C ASP A 342 -0.05 -14.07 -17.25
N LEU A 343 -0.15 -12.92 -16.56
CA LEU A 343 -0.34 -12.88 -15.11
C LEU A 343 -1.63 -13.61 -14.69
N ALA A 344 -2.75 -13.36 -15.39
CA ALA A 344 -4.01 -14.04 -15.10
C ALA A 344 -3.87 -15.56 -15.30
N GLN A 345 -3.17 -15.97 -16.36
CA GLN A 345 -2.91 -17.37 -16.63
C GLN A 345 -2.04 -18.01 -15.53
N VAL A 346 -0.98 -17.34 -15.08
CA VAL A 346 -0.13 -17.80 -13.98
C VAL A 346 -0.93 -17.95 -12.68
N VAL A 347 -1.84 -17.02 -12.38
CA VAL A 347 -2.70 -17.12 -11.18
C VAL A 347 -3.61 -18.35 -11.24
N VAL A 348 -4.22 -18.63 -12.40
CA VAL A 348 -5.03 -19.85 -12.62
C VAL A 348 -4.19 -21.11 -12.41
N GLU A 349 -3.03 -21.18 -13.06
CA GLU A 349 -2.12 -22.35 -12.96
C GLU A 349 -1.68 -22.64 -11.52
N GLU A 350 -1.43 -21.61 -10.72
CA GLU A 350 -0.92 -21.75 -9.35
C GLU A 350 -2.02 -22.00 -8.31
N LEU A 351 -3.23 -21.48 -8.52
CA LEU A 351 -4.25 -21.50 -7.48
C LEU A 351 -5.41 -22.44 -7.76
N ASP A 352 -5.91 -22.48 -8.98
CA ASP A 352 -6.98 -23.39 -9.40
C ASP A 352 -7.02 -23.55 -10.93
N PRO A 353 -6.39 -24.61 -11.47
CA PRO A 353 -6.33 -24.89 -12.91
C PRO A 353 -7.68 -25.17 -13.59
N SER A 354 -8.77 -25.32 -12.83
CA SER A 354 -10.12 -25.51 -13.38
C SER A 354 -10.78 -24.20 -13.83
N LEU A 355 -10.20 -23.05 -13.45
CA LEU A 355 -10.73 -21.73 -13.80
C LEU A 355 -10.29 -21.30 -15.21
N GLU A 356 -11.08 -20.42 -15.81
CA GLU A 356 -10.80 -19.84 -17.13
C GLU A 356 -10.36 -18.38 -17.01
N VAL A 357 -9.44 -17.98 -17.91
CA VAL A 357 -9.11 -16.56 -18.14
C VAL A 357 -9.94 -16.01 -19.28
N LYS A 358 -10.75 -14.98 -19.01
CA LYS A 358 -11.58 -14.29 -19.99
C LYS A 358 -11.01 -12.90 -20.25
N VAL A 359 -10.54 -12.66 -21.48
CA VAL A 359 -10.01 -11.35 -21.92
C VAL A 359 -11.13 -10.60 -22.65
N ALA A 360 -11.40 -9.36 -22.19
CA ALA A 360 -12.57 -8.60 -22.70
C ALA A 360 -12.39 -8.10 -24.14
N GLU A 361 -11.17 -7.77 -24.55
CA GLU A 361 -10.88 -7.15 -25.84
C GLU A 361 -9.78 -7.93 -26.59
N ALA A 362 -9.82 -7.90 -27.91
CA ALA A 362 -8.74 -8.42 -28.73
C ALA A 362 -7.57 -7.42 -28.78
N PRO A 363 -6.31 -7.89 -28.77
CA PRO A 363 -5.16 -7.01 -28.90
C PRO A 363 -5.18 -6.22 -30.22
N ILE A 364 -4.89 -4.92 -30.14
CA ILE A 364 -4.72 -4.08 -31.33
C ILE A 364 -3.35 -4.40 -31.94
N VAL A 365 -3.36 -4.95 -33.17
CA VAL A 365 -2.10 -5.29 -33.87
C VAL A 365 -1.29 -4.01 -34.12
N GLY A 366 -0.05 -3.98 -33.64
CA GLY A 366 0.82 -2.79 -33.75
C GLY A 366 0.44 -1.64 -32.81
N GLY A 367 -0.53 -1.83 -31.92
CA GLY A 367 -0.92 -0.85 -30.90
C GLY A 367 0.18 -0.61 -29.86
N PRO A 368 0.13 0.56 -29.17
CA PRO A 368 1.10 0.90 -28.17
C PRO A 368 0.95 0.00 -26.93
N ARG A 369 2.02 -0.68 -26.53
CA ARG A 369 2.05 -1.43 -25.27
C ARG A 369 2.29 -0.47 -24.10
N LEU A 370 1.40 -0.51 -23.12
CA LEU A 370 1.63 0.17 -21.85
C LEU A 370 2.60 -0.65 -21.00
N GLN A 371 3.76 -0.09 -20.72
CA GLN A 371 4.78 -0.75 -19.90
C GLN A 371 4.99 0.02 -18.59
N TYR A 372 5.30 -0.69 -17.51
CA TYR A 372 5.65 -0.12 -16.22
C TYR A 372 6.54 -1.11 -15.47
N VAL A 373 7.83 -1.13 -15.85
CA VAL A 373 8.83 -2.10 -15.41
C VAL A 373 10.12 -1.38 -15.08
N PRO A 374 10.67 -1.50 -13.86
CA PRO A 374 11.93 -0.86 -13.47
C PRO A 374 13.14 -1.59 -14.03
N ASP A 375 14.19 -0.83 -14.31
CA ASP A 375 15.55 -1.33 -14.23
C ASP A 375 15.96 -1.31 -12.75
N VAL A 376 16.41 -2.44 -12.24
CA VAL A 376 16.81 -2.62 -10.83
C VAL A 376 18.30 -2.94 -10.69
N SER A 377 19.06 -2.86 -11.78
CA SER A 377 20.50 -3.17 -11.79
C SER A 377 21.28 -2.31 -10.81
N LYS A 378 20.91 -1.04 -10.64
CA LYS A 378 21.56 -0.17 -9.65
C LYS A 378 21.40 -0.66 -8.21
N ALA A 379 20.24 -1.16 -7.84
CA ALA A 379 20.00 -1.72 -6.51
C ALA A 379 20.81 -3.01 -6.30
N ASP A 380 20.94 -3.83 -7.34
CA ASP A 380 21.79 -5.03 -7.33
C ASP A 380 23.28 -4.65 -7.22
N ASP A 381 23.78 -3.85 -8.14
CA ASP A 381 25.22 -3.50 -8.24
C ASP A 381 25.71 -2.77 -6.99
N CYS A 382 24.89 -1.91 -6.40
CA CYS A 382 25.28 -1.07 -5.28
C CYS A 382 25.02 -1.69 -3.90
N LEU A 383 23.97 -2.49 -3.77
CA LEU A 383 23.47 -2.98 -2.47
C LEU A 383 23.25 -4.50 -2.45
N GLY A 384 23.52 -5.21 -3.54
CA GLY A 384 23.30 -6.64 -3.66
C GLY A 384 21.80 -7.03 -3.60
N LEU A 385 20.90 -6.08 -3.89
CA LEU A 385 19.47 -6.29 -3.78
C LEU A 385 18.92 -6.95 -5.05
N ARG A 386 18.55 -8.20 -4.92
CA ARG A 386 17.94 -9.02 -5.99
C ARG A 386 16.59 -9.53 -5.57
N GLN A 387 15.72 -9.74 -6.53
CA GLN A 387 14.49 -10.48 -6.30
C GLN A 387 14.83 -11.92 -5.93
N SER A 388 14.39 -12.37 -4.76
CA SER A 388 14.65 -13.72 -4.24
C SER A 388 13.42 -14.61 -4.37
N ILE A 389 12.22 -14.04 -4.28
CA ILE A 389 10.96 -14.76 -4.36
C ILE A 389 10.29 -14.45 -5.71
N GLY A 390 10.29 -15.45 -6.61
CA GLY A 390 9.69 -15.32 -7.94
C GLY A 390 8.16 -15.19 -7.89
N LEU A 391 7.57 -14.69 -8.98
CA LEU A 391 6.14 -14.35 -9.05
C LEU A 391 5.21 -15.53 -8.70
N ARG A 392 5.49 -16.74 -9.16
CA ARG A 392 4.66 -17.93 -8.90
C ARG A 392 4.59 -18.23 -7.40
N GLU A 393 5.73 -18.24 -6.74
CA GLU A 393 5.82 -18.44 -5.29
C GLU A 393 5.14 -17.30 -4.52
N ALA A 394 5.31 -16.06 -4.95
CA ALA A 394 4.67 -14.89 -4.39
C ALA A 394 3.13 -14.99 -4.43
N ILE A 395 2.57 -15.50 -5.54
CA ILE A 395 1.13 -15.76 -5.69
C ILE A 395 0.68 -16.84 -4.70
N ARG A 396 1.39 -17.97 -4.62
CA ARG A 396 1.06 -19.07 -3.69
C ARG A 396 1.06 -18.61 -2.24
N ARG A 397 2.12 -17.94 -1.77
CA ARG A 397 2.24 -17.41 -0.40
C ARG A 397 1.15 -16.38 -0.09
N THR A 398 0.88 -15.47 -1.04
CA THR A 398 -0.20 -14.49 -0.89
C THR A 398 -1.54 -15.19 -0.71
N ALA A 399 -1.87 -16.14 -1.58
CA ALA A 399 -3.13 -16.89 -1.50
C ALA A 399 -3.24 -17.72 -0.20
N ALA A 400 -2.15 -18.37 0.23
CA ALA A 400 -2.11 -19.13 1.47
C ALA A 400 -2.39 -18.26 2.70
N TRP A 401 -1.89 -17.03 2.71
CA TRP A 401 -2.15 -16.10 3.80
C TRP A 401 -3.62 -15.66 3.86
N TYR A 402 -4.31 -15.52 2.71
CA TYR A 402 -5.72 -15.12 2.64
C TYR A 402 -6.70 -16.29 2.85
N ARG A 403 -6.29 -17.55 2.75
CA ARG A 403 -7.08 -18.74 3.11
C ARG A 403 -7.17 -18.90 4.63
#